data_ca380307ec6080d9eabd6f010f1ae46d
#
_entry.id   ca380307ec6080d9eabd6f010f1ae46d
#
_cell.length_a   1.000
_cell.length_b   1.000
_cell.length_c   1.000
_cell.angle_alpha   90.00
_cell.angle_beta   90.00
_cell.angle_gamma   90.00
#
_symmetry.space_group_name_H-M   'P 1'
#
loop_
_entity.id
_entity.type
_entity.pdbx_description
1 polymer ?
#
loop_
_entity_poly.entity_id
_entity_poly.type
_entity_poly.pdbx_seq_one_letter_code
_entity_poly.pdbx_strand_id
1 'polypeptide(L)'
;MAKPRVFISSTFYDLRQVRQDLDQFIMSLGYEPIRNEEGDIPYGKDAELEKYCYDEIKNCDILVSIIGGRLGSESVTGPYSISQIELKTALKENKQIYIFIENSVLAEYQTYLLNKGNDQIKYKYVDSSKIYEFIEEVNKLKVNNNIKAFESTTDITKYLKEQFAGLFKRVVTMVN
;
A
#
# COMPACT_ATOMS: atom_id res chain seq x y z
N MET A 1 -10.40 19.66 14.53
CA MET A 1 -11.36 18.83 13.80
C MET A 1 -10.68 17.52 13.47
N ALA A 2 -11.27 16.38 13.80
CA ALA A 2 -10.72 15.09 13.42
C ALA A 2 -10.82 14.92 11.91
N LYS A 3 -9.68 14.73 11.24
CA LYS A 3 -9.61 14.43 9.80
C LYS A 3 -9.29 12.96 9.66
N PRO A 4 -9.89 12.23 8.71
CA PRO A 4 -9.45 10.89 8.39
C PRO A 4 -7.96 10.90 7.98
N ARG A 5 -7.18 10.00 8.54
CA ARG A 5 -5.74 9.87 8.32
C ARG A 5 -5.47 8.71 7.38
N VAL A 6 -4.83 8.99 6.25
CA VAL A 6 -4.58 8.02 5.17
C VAL A 6 -3.09 7.79 5.03
N PHE A 7 -2.64 6.59 5.38
CA PHE A 7 -1.24 6.21 5.22
C PHE A 7 -0.99 5.72 3.78
N ILE A 8 -0.01 6.33 3.09
CA ILE A 8 0.40 5.95 1.74
C ILE A 8 1.65 5.09 1.84
N SER A 9 1.50 3.79 1.59
CA SER A 9 2.57 2.79 1.59
C SER A 9 2.97 2.42 0.17
N SER A 10 4.21 2.64 -0.19
CA SER A 10 4.81 2.20 -1.47
C SER A 10 6.33 2.35 -1.44
N THR A 11 7.01 1.85 -2.45
CA THR A 11 8.38 2.25 -2.74
C THR A 11 8.44 3.73 -3.17
N PHE A 12 9.56 4.39 -2.91
CA PHE A 12 9.67 5.84 -3.11
C PHE A 12 10.10 6.22 -4.53
N TYR A 13 11.22 5.68 -5.00
CA TYR A 13 11.88 6.21 -6.19
C TYR A 13 11.11 6.01 -7.49
N ASP A 14 10.52 4.86 -7.67
CA ASP A 14 9.76 4.49 -8.87
C ASP A 14 8.32 5.05 -8.87
N LEU A 15 7.74 5.23 -7.68
CA LEU A 15 6.35 5.68 -7.51
C LEU A 15 6.23 7.12 -6.98
N ARG A 16 7.31 7.91 -7.06
CA ARG A 16 7.34 9.28 -6.50
C ARG A 16 6.20 10.16 -7.01
N GLN A 17 5.94 10.16 -8.32
CA GLN A 17 4.87 10.98 -8.90
C GLN A 17 3.49 10.49 -8.44
N VAL A 18 3.28 9.19 -8.43
CA VAL A 18 2.02 8.59 -7.94
C VAL A 18 1.75 9.00 -6.51
N ARG A 19 2.76 8.99 -5.66
CA ARG A 19 2.66 9.41 -4.25
C ARG A 19 2.29 10.88 -4.11
N GLN A 20 2.94 11.76 -4.87
CA GLN A 20 2.64 13.21 -4.83
C GLN A 20 1.21 13.51 -5.30
N ASP A 21 0.75 12.86 -6.35
CA ASP A 21 -0.60 13.04 -6.87
C ASP A 21 -1.66 12.54 -5.87
N LEU A 22 -1.39 11.40 -5.22
CA LEU A 22 -2.26 10.85 -4.18
C LEU A 22 -2.33 11.76 -2.95
N ASP A 23 -1.21 12.33 -2.57
CA ASP A 23 -1.14 13.28 -1.48
C ASP A 23 -2.06 14.48 -1.71
N GLN A 24 -1.94 15.09 -2.88
CA GLN A 24 -2.81 16.20 -3.27
C GLN A 24 -4.29 15.78 -3.34
N PHE A 25 -4.56 14.58 -3.87
CA PHE A 25 -5.91 14.04 -3.92
C PHE A 25 -6.51 13.87 -2.52
N ILE A 26 -5.79 13.24 -1.59
CA ILE A 26 -6.24 13.00 -0.21
C ILE A 26 -6.48 14.35 0.51
N MET A 27 -5.57 15.31 0.36
CA MET A 27 -5.76 16.66 0.90
C MET A 27 -6.98 17.36 0.29
N SER A 28 -7.25 17.20 -0.99
CA SER A 28 -8.41 17.79 -1.66
C SER A 28 -9.75 17.28 -1.11
N LEU A 29 -9.77 16.09 -0.53
CA LEU A 29 -10.93 15.52 0.17
C LEU A 29 -11.07 16.03 1.62
N GLY A 30 -10.13 16.86 2.09
CA GLY A 30 -10.08 17.32 3.48
C GLY A 30 -9.48 16.29 4.45
N TYR A 31 -8.85 15.23 3.96
CA TYR A 31 -8.18 14.20 4.73
C TYR A 31 -6.70 14.53 4.96
N GLU A 32 -6.05 13.82 5.85
CA GLU A 32 -4.63 13.97 6.19
C GLU A 32 -3.82 12.81 5.60
N PRO A 33 -2.99 13.05 4.56
CA PRO A 33 -2.08 12.04 4.07
C PRO A 33 -0.90 11.88 5.02
N ILE A 34 -0.42 10.65 5.19
CA ILE A 34 0.75 10.34 6.01
C ILE A 34 1.75 9.58 5.16
N ARG A 35 2.99 10.05 5.12
CA ARG A 35 4.09 9.47 4.38
C ARG A 35 5.34 9.40 5.24
N ASN A 36 6.05 8.30 5.09
CA ASN A 36 7.27 8.05 5.84
C ASN A 36 8.38 9.08 5.52
N GLU A 37 8.60 9.39 4.26
CA GLU A 37 9.75 10.15 3.76
C GLU A 37 9.61 11.69 3.80
N GLU A 38 8.43 12.22 4.04
CA GLU A 38 8.18 13.67 4.03
C GLU A 38 8.26 14.30 5.43
N GLY A 39 8.67 13.51 6.43
CA GLY A 39 8.74 13.98 7.81
C GLY A 39 7.39 14.06 8.52
N ASP A 40 6.35 13.47 7.95
CA ASP A 40 5.01 13.41 8.57
C ASP A 40 5.01 12.53 9.83
N ILE A 41 6.02 11.66 9.95
CA ILE A 41 6.18 10.75 11.09
C ILE A 41 7.25 11.32 12.03
N PRO A 42 6.89 11.77 13.22
CA PRO A 42 7.86 12.20 14.21
C PRO A 42 8.65 10.98 14.72
N TYR A 43 9.96 11.07 14.67
CA TYR A 43 10.84 10.03 15.19
C TYR A 43 11.72 10.55 16.32
N GLY A 44 11.95 9.71 17.31
CA GLY A 44 12.83 9.99 18.45
C GLY A 44 14.13 9.19 18.34
N LYS A 45 14.93 9.23 19.39
CA LYS A 45 16.22 8.53 19.50
C LYS A 45 16.13 7.10 20.02
N ASP A 46 14.92 6.64 20.37
CA ASP A 46 14.75 5.44 21.20
C ASP A 46 14.43 4.18 20.36
N ALA A 47 14.18 4.34 19.06
CA ALA A 47 13.90 3.25 18.13
C ALA A 47 14.35 3.57 16.71
N GLU A 48 14.42 2.55 15.86
CA GLU A 48 14.67 2.71 14.44
C GLU A 48 13.50 3.40 13.74
N LEU A 49 13.76 4.17 12.68
CA LEU A 49 12.75 4.91 11.92
C LEU A 49 11.59 4.01 11.46
N GLU A 50 11.90 2.81 11.02
CA GLU A 50 10.94 1.81 10.57
C GLU A 50 9.87 1.50 11.63
N LYS A 51 10.27 1.41 12.91
CA LYS A 51 9.34 1.16 14.02
C LYS A 51 8.35 2.30 14.20
N TYR A 52 8.81 3.54 14.06
CA TYR A 52 7.90 4.71 14.14
C TYR A 52 6.86 4.69 13.01
N CYS A 53 7.24 4.25 11.80
CA CYS A 53 6.30 4.07 10.70
C CYS A 53 5.19 3.07 11.06
N TYR A 54 5.55 1.95 11.65
CA TYR A 54 4.57 0.93 12.05
C TYR A 54 3.68 1.41 13.20
N ASP A 55 4.22 2.19 14.12
CA ASP A 55 3.42 2.80 15.18
C ASP A 55 2.45 3.85 14.63
N GLU A 56 2.86 4.60 13.58
CA GLU A 56 1.97 5.58 12.93
C GLU A 56 0.82 4.90 12.17
N ILE A 57 1.02 3.71 11.63
CA ILE A 57 -0.06 2.93 11.01
C ILE A 57 -1.17 2.60 12.02
N LYS A 58 -0.85 2.41 13.30
CA LYS A 58 -1.87 2.21 14.34
C LYS A 58 -2.78 3.43 14.50
N ASN A 59 -2.26 4.61 14.22
CA ASN A 59 -2.96 5.89 14.34
C ASN A 59 -3.65 6.34 13.05
N CYS A 60 -3.46 5.65 11.92
CA CYS A 60 -4.17 5.93 10.69
C CYS A 60 -5.55 5.25 10.65
N ASP A 61 -6.45 5.74 9.81
CA ASP A 61 -7.77 5.17 9.59
C ASP A 61 -7.78 4.25 8.37
N ILE A 62 -7.03 4.63 7.35
CA ILE A 62 -6.97 3.97 6.04
C ILE A 62 -5.51 3.78 5.64
N LEU A 63 -5.18 2.63 5.06
CA LEU A 63 -3.91 2.40 4.38
C LEU A 63 -4.15 2.21 2.88
N VAL A 64 -3.42 2.96 2.07
CA VAL A 64 -3.34 2.79 0.62
C VAL A 64 -1.98 2.20 0.28
N SER A 65 -1.96 0.93 -0.12
CA SER A 65 -0.74 0.22 -0.53
C SER A 65 -0.62 0.23 -2.05
N ILE A 66 0.54 0.64 -2.55
CA ILE A 66 0.83 0.69 -3.98
C ILE A 66 2.06 -0.17 -4.26
N ILE A 67 1.89 -1.18 -5.06
CA ILE A 67 2.91 -2.17 -5.42
C ILE A 67 3.31 -1.94 -6.87
N GLY A 68 4.54 -1.49 -7.06
CA GLY A 68 5.19 -1.38 -8.36
C GLY A 68 6.21 -2.51 -8.57
N GLY A 69 7.09 -2.32 -9.55
CA GLY A 69 8.10 -3.30 -9.92
C GLY A 69 9.33 -3.36 -9.01
N ARG A 70 9.44 -2.51 -7.99
CA ARG A 70 10.56 -2.53 -7.04
C ARG A 70 10.16 -3.09 -5.70
N LEU A 71 11.02 -3.94 -5.14
CA LEU A 71 10.85 -4.46 -3.78
C LEU A 71 11.03 -3.36 -2.72
N GLY A 72 11.93 -2.42 -2.98
CA GLY A 72 12.30 -1.38 -2.04
C GLY A 72 13.29 -1.86 -0.98
N SER A 73 13.45 -1.07 0.07
CA SER A 73 14.36 -1.39 1.17
C SER A 73 13.87 -2.58 1.98
N GLU A 74 14.80 -3.49 2.31
CA GLU A 74 14.50 -4.61 3.20
C GLU A 74 14.25 -4.10 4.61
N SER A 75 13.29 -4.72 5.29
CA SER A 75 12.99 -4.46 6.68
C SER A 75 14.06 -5.12 7.58
N VAL A 76 14.41 -4.47 8.68
CA VAL A 76 15.26 -5.08 9.71
C VAL A 76 14.54 -6.18 10.50
N THR A 77 13.23 -6.29 10.38
CA THR A 77 12.39 -7.20 11.16
C THR A 77 12.08 -8.52 10.47
N GLY A 78 12.59 -8.76 9.26
CA GLY A 78 12.33 -10.04 8.57
C GLY A 78 12.61 -10.03 7.07
N PRO A 79 12.13 -11.04 6.32
CA PRO A 79 12.45 -11.23 4.92
C PRO A 79 11.67 -10.30 3.96
N TYR A 80 10.86 -9.41 4.51
CA TYR A 80 9.98 -8.51 3.77
C TYR A 80 10.60 -7.13 3.56
N SER A 81 10.13 -6.40 2.57
CA SER A 81 10.44 -4.98 2.44
C SER A 81 9.63 -4.14 3.45
N ILE A 82 10.06 -2.90 3.67
CA ILE A 82 9.37 -1.96 4.57
C ILE A 82 7.90 -1.82 4.18
N SER A 83 7.61 -1.58 2.89
CA SER A 83 6.23 -1.42 2.42
C SER A 83 5.37 -2.69 2.57
N GLN A 84 5.98 -3.87 2.47
CA GLN A 84 5.29 -5.13 2.75
C GLN A 84 4.95 -5.27 4.23
N ILE A 85 5.86 -4.90 5.14
CA ILE A 85 5.58 -4.91 6.58
C ILE A 85 4.53 -3.85 6.96
N GLU A 86 4.54 -2.67 6.31
CA GLU A 86 3.51 -1.65 6.49
C GLU A 86 2.11 -2.23 6.19
N LEU A 87 1.95 -2.92 5.05
CA LEU A 87 0.69 -3.59 4.72
C LEU A 87 0.32 -4.67 5.74
N LYS A 88 1.28 -5.53 6.13
CA LYS A 88 1.06 -6.58 7.14
C LYS A 88 0.66 -5.98 8.50
N THR A 89 1.25 -4.86 8.89
CA THR A 89 0.92 -4.13 10.12
C THR A 89 -0.53 -3.61 10.06
N ALA A 90 -0.92 -3.00 8.95
CA ALA A 90 -2.28 -2.51 8.77
C ALA A 90 -3.33 -3.65 8.80
N LEU A 91 -3.01 -4.81 8.22
CA LEU A 91 -3.84 -6.01 8.31
C LEU A 91 -4.01 -6.47 9.77
N LYS A 92 -2.92 -6.53 10.53
CA LYS A 92 -2.92 -6.91 11.94
C LYS A 92 -3.74 -5.94 12.80
N GLU A 93 -3.67 -4.65 12.48
CA GLU A 93 -4.39 -3.59 13.19
C GLU A 93 -5.84 -3.40 12.68
N ASN A 94 -6.34 -4.30 11.82
CA ASN A 94 -7.70 -4.25 11.25
C ASN A 94 -8.06 -2.92 10.56
N LYS A 95 -7.09 -2.30 9.89
CA LYS A 95 -7.32 -1.04 9.18
C LYS A 95 -8.11 -1.28 7.89
N GLN A 96 -8.81 -0.25 7.41
CA GLN A 96 -9.33 -0.25 6.04
C GLN A 96 -8.17 -0.17 5.06
N ILE A 97 -8.08 -1.11 4.12
CA ILE A 97 -6.96 -1.22 3.19
C ILE A 97 -7.44 -1.19 1.75
N TYR A 98 -6.72 -0.45 0.91
CA TYR A 98 -6.84 -0.46 -0.54
C TYR A 98 -5.49 -0.81 -1.15
N ILE A 99 -5.46 -1.82 -2.02
CA ILE A 99 -4.24 -2.34 -2.61
C ILE A 99 -4.27 -2.10 -4.12
N PHE A 100 -3.26 -1.41 -4.62
CA PHE A 100 -3.06 -1.15 -6.03
C PHE A 100 -1.78 -1.79 -6.51
N ILE A 101 -1.83 -2.44 -7.67
CA ILE A 101 -0.66 -3.07 -8.29
C ILE A 101 -0.54 -2.54 -9.71
N GLU A 102 0.66 -2.14 -10.13
CA GLU A 102 0.91 -1.78 -11.53
C GLU A 102 0.44 -2.90 -12.46
N ASN A 103 -0.26 -2.50 -13.53
CA ASN A 103 -0.87 -3.45 -14.47
C ASN A 103 0.17 -4.40 -15.10
N SER A 104 1.37 -3.88 -15.41
CA SER A 104 2.49 -4.69 -15.91
C SER A 104 2.95 -5.77 -14.94
N VAL A 105 3.04 -5.44 -13.65
CA VAL A 105 3.41 -6.36 -12.58
C VAL A 105 2.34 -7.43 -12.39
N LEU A 106 1.08 -7.02 -12.37
CA LEU A 106 -0.05 -7.95 -12.19
C LEU A 106 -0.22 -8.90 -13.40
N ALA A 107 0.03 -8.41 -14.62
CA ALA A 107 0.02 -9.25 -15.81
C ALA A 107 1.15 -10.30 -15.77
N GLU A 108 2.36 -9.90 -15.41
CA GLU A 108 3.50 -10.83 -15.32
C GLU A 108 3.38 -11.80 -14.13
N TYR A 109 2.60 -11.48 -13.10
CA TYR A 109 2.31 -12.38 -12.00
C TYR A 109 1.69 -13.72 -12.47
N GLN A 110 0.92 -13.72 -13.57
CA GLN A 110 0.41 -14.97 -14.17
C GLN A 110 1.55 -15.84 -14.69
N THR A 111 2.59 -15.22 -15.27
CA THR A 111 3.79 -15.94 -15.71
C THR A 111 4.54 -16.54 -14.52
N TYR A 112 4.64 -15.80 -13.41
CA TYR A 112 5.22 -16.31 -12.17
C TYR A 112 4.48 -17.55 -11.66
N LEU A 113 3.15 -17.53 -11.63
CA LEU A 113 2.35 -18.66 -11.15
C LEU A 113 2.58 -19.94 -11.98
N LEU A 114 2.77 -19.80 -13.29
CA LEU A 114 3.04 -20.94 -14.20
C LEU A 114 4.47 -21.48 -14.04
N ASN A 115 5.39 -20.71 -13.51
CA ASN A 115 6.81 -21.02 -13.44
C ASN A 115 7.35 -21.16 -12.00
N LYS A 116 6.47 -21.38 -11.04
CA LYS A 116 6.87 -21.54 -9.63
C LYS A 116 7.92 -22.65 -9.48
N GLY A 117 8.98 -22.33 -8.73
CA GLY A 117 10.08 -23.24 -8.47
C GLY A 117 11.13 -23.28 -9.59
N ASN A 118 11.00 -22.47 -10.62
CA ASN A 118 12.02 -22.30 -11.66
C ASN A 118 12.83 -21.03 -11.43
N ASP A 119 13.95 -21.14 -10.74
CA ASP A 119 14.85 -20.02 -10.40
C ASP A 119 15.60 -19.45 -11.62
N GLN A 120 15.49 -20.04 -12.79
CA GLN A 120 16.14 -19.55 -14.01
C GLN A 120 15.31 -18.49 -14.75
N ILE A 121 14.06 -18.28 -14.36
CA ILE A 121 13.17 -17.29 -14.97
C ILE A 121 13.59 -15.89 -14.53
N LYS A 122 13.78 -15.01 -15.51
CA LYS A 122 13.99 -13.58 -15.29
C LYS A 122 12.70 -12.85 -15.61
N TYR A 123 12.21 -12.11 -14.63
CA TYR A 123 11.04 -11.27 -14.79
C TYR A 123 11.43 -9.89 -15.31
N LYS A 124 10.57 -9.29 -16.14
CA LYS A 124 10.84 -8.00 -16.77
C LYS A 124 10.38 -6.82 -15.90
N TYR A 125 9.26 -7.00 -15.23
CA TYR A 125 8.56 -5.92 -14.55
C TYR A 125 8.81 -5.85 -13.06
N VAL A 126 9.54 -6.79 -12.49
CA VAL A 126 9.96 -6.76 -11.08
C VAL A 126 11.46 -6.99 -10.93
N ASP A 127 12.05 -6.34 -9.95
CA ASP A 127 13.46 -6.53 -9.58
C ASP A 127 13.67 -7.72 -8.64
N SER A 128 12.59 -8.28 -8.07
CA SER A 128 12.62 -9.43 -7.17
C SER A 128 11.34 -10.26 -7.24
N SER A 129 11.46 -11.59 -7.32
CA SER A 129 10.32 -12.52 -7.24
C SER A 129 9.56 -12.43 -5.90
N LYS A 130 10.18 -11.91 -4.85
CA LYS A 130 9.55 -11.63 -3.56
C LYS A 130 8.28 -10.77 -3.69
N ILE A 131 8.20 -9.93 -4.72
CA ILE A 131 6.99 -9.14 -5.01
C ILE A 131 5.83 -10.06 -5.38
N TYR A 132 6.07 -11.05 -6.23
CA TYR A 132 5.03 -12.01 -6.62
C TYR A 132 4.63 -12.95 -5.48
N GLU A 133 5.60 -13.38 -4.68
CA GLU A 133 5.34 -14.16 -3.46
C GLU A 133 4.41 -13.38 -2.52
N PHE A 134 4.67 -12.10 -2.34
CA PHE A 134 3.83 -11.23 -1.52
C PHE A 134 2.43 -11.01 -2.11
N ILE A 135 2.32 -10.81 -3.43
CA ILE A 135 1.02 -10.73 -4.12
C ILE A 135 0.22 -12.02 -3.89
N GLU A 136 0.88 -13.18 -3.93
CA GLU A 136 0.23 -14.45 -3.63
C GLU A 136 -0.26 -14.55 -2.18
N GLU A 137 0.55 -14.07 -1.20
CA GLU A 137 0.12 -14.00 0.20
C GLU A 137 -1.14 -13.14 0.35
N VAL A 138 -1.16 -11.97 -0.29
CA VAL A 138 -2.31 -11.05 -0.25
C VAL A 138 -3.56 -11.68 -0.89
N ASN A 139 -3.41 -12.37 -2.02
CA ASN A 139 -4.53 -13.07 -2.68
C ASN A 139 -5.15 -14.19 -1.82
N LYS A 140 -4.39 -14.77 -0.90
CA LYS A 140 -4.86 -15.83 0.02
C LYS A 140 -5.60 -15.27 1.23
N LEU A 141 -5.59 -13.97 1.48
CA LEU A 141 -6.34 -13.36 2.57
C LEU A 141 -7.85 -13.55 2.37
N LYS A 142 -8.57 -13.74 3.47
CA LYS A 142 -10.05 -13.85 3.44
C LYS A 142 -10.76 -12.51 3.35
N VAL A 143 -10.12 -11.45 3.82
CA VAL A 143 -10.61 -10.06 3.86
C VAL A 143 -9.47 -9.10 3.54
N ASN A 144 -9.80 -7.87 3.17
CA ASN A 144 -8.81 -6.84 2.80
C ASN A 144 -7.85 -7.26 1.68
N ASN A 145 -8.31 -8.11 0.78
CA ASN A 145 -7.56 -8.65 -0.36
C ASN A 145 -8.03 -8.07 -1.70
N ASN A 146 -8.72 -6.95 -1.68
CA ASN A 146 -9.19 -6.32 -2.91
C ASN A 146 -8.03 -5.62 -3.62
N ILE A 147 -7.50 -6.28 -4.63
CA ILE A 147 -6.42 -5.78 -5.46
C ILE A 147 -7.02 -5.11 -6.69
N LYS A 148 -6.60 -3.87 -6.96
CA LYS A 148 -6.94 -3.09 -8.15
C LYS A 148 -5.70 -2.84 -8.99
N ALA A 149 -5.73 -3.22 -10.25
CA ALA A 149 -4.69 -2.85 -11.21
C ALA A 149 -4.77 -1.35 -11.55
N PHE A 150 -3.62 -0.70 -11.79
CA PHE A 150 -3.55 0.68 -12.26
C PHE A 150 -2.45 0.85 -13.32
N GLU A 151 -2.64 1.78 -14.20
CA GLU A 151 -1.65 2.27 -15.17
C GLU A 151 -1.26 3.72 -14.89
N SER A 152 -2.19 4.49 -14.32
CA SER A 152 -2.00 5.90 -14.00
C SER A 152 -2.52 6.23 -12.60
N THR A 153 -2.08 7.34 -12.04
CA THR A 153 -2.61 7.86 -10.76
C THR A 153 -4.11 8.13 -10.85
N THR A 154 -4.61 8.49 -12.03
CA THR A 154 -6.05 8.74 -12.26
C THR A 154 -6.88 7.49 -11.97
N ASP A 155 -6.38 6.29 -12.30
CA ASP A 155 -7.09 5.03 -12.00
C ASP A 155 -7.25 4.84 -10.51
N ILE A 156 -6.19 5.15 -9.75
CA ILE A 156 -6.18 5.03 -8.29
C ILE A 156 -7.15 6.04 -7.66
N THR A 157 -7.02 7.31 -8.02
CA THR A 157 -7.82 8.40 -7.43
C THR A 157 -9.30 8.26 -7.73
N LYS A 158 -9.66 7.85 -8.95
CA LYS A 158 -11.05 7.57 -9.34
C LYS A 158 -11.62 6.44 -8.49
N TYR A 159 -10.90 5.34 -8.37
CA TYR A 159 -11.33 4.20 -7.56
C TYR A 159 -11.47 4.57 -6.08
N LEU A 160 -10.48 5.25 -5.49
CA LEU A 160 -10.54 5.68 -4.09
C LEU A 160 -11.72 6.62 -3.82
N LYS A 161 -12.01 7.54 -4.74
CA LYS A 161 -13.16 8.45 -4.61
C LYS A 161 -14.48 7.69 -4.51
N GLU A 162 -14.68 6.67 -5.33
CA GLU A 162 -15.87 5.81 -5.29
C GLU A 162 -15.93 5.00 -4.00
N GLN A 163 -14.80 4.44 -3.56
CA GLN A 163 -14.72 3.64 -2.34
C GLN A 163 -14.97 4.48 -1.08
N PHE A 164 -14.40 5.68 -0.99
CA PHE A 164 -14.61 6.57 0.15
C PHE A 164 -16.07 7.05 0.22
N ALA A 165 -16.69 7.34 -0.91
CA ALA A 165 -18.11 7.64 -0.97
C ALA A 165 -18.97 6.45 -0.48
N GLY A 166 -18.60 5.23 -0.85
CA GLY A 166 -19.24 3.99 -0.39
C GLY A 166 -19.10 3.77 1.12
N LEU A 167 -17.91 4.02 1.69
CA LEU A 167 -17.70 3.94 3.14
C LEU A 167 -18.56 4.97 3.88
N PHE A 168 -18.59 6.21 3.42
CA PHE A 168 -19.43 7.26 4.01
C PHE A 168 -20.91 6.86 4.00
N LYS A 169 -21.40 6.37 2.86
CA LYS A 169 -22.79 5.90 2.74
C LYS A 169 -23.13 4.82 3.77
N ARG A 170 -22.23 3.83 3.96
CA ARG A 170 -22.42 2.76 4.96
C ARG A 170 -22.52 3.32 6.38
N VAL A 171 -21.63 4.23 6.76
CA VAL A 171 -21.65 4.86 8.09
C VAL A 171 -22.98 5.59 8.32
N VAL A 172 -23.42 6.40 7.36
CA VAL A 172 -24.70 7.13 7.45
C VAL A 172 -25.89 6.18 7.59
N THR A 173 -25.86 5.04 6.89
CA THR A 173 -26.96 4.04 6.97
C THR A 173 -26.95 3.28 8.30
N MET A 174 -25.78 3.12 8.96
CA MET A 174 -25.69 2.44 10.26
C MET A 174 -26.14 3.31 11.43
N VAL A 175 -26.15 4.63 11.26
CA VAL A 175 -26.52 5.61 12.31
C VAL A 175 -28.02 5.96 12.28
N ASN A 176 -28.71 5.64 11.20
CA ASN A 176 -30.16 5.79 11.04
C ASN A 176 -30.87 4.47 11.34
#